data_262ff1fae1965ea0d49419190f803754
#
_entry.id   262ff1fae1965ea0d49419190f803754
#
_cell.length_a   1.000
_cell.length_b   1.000
_cell.length_c   1.000
_cell.angle_alpha   90.00
_cell.angle_beta   90.00
_cell.angle_gamma   90.00
#
_symmetry.space_group_name_H-M   'P 1'
#
loop_
_entity.id
_entity.type
_entity.pdbx_description
1 polymer ?
#
loop_
_entity_poly.entity_id
_entity_poly.type
_entity_poly.pdbx_seq_one_letter_code
_entity_poly.pdbx_strand_id
1 'polypeptide(L)'
;MNHIYPIKTKVSKQQREALAKQQARLIWFTGLSGSGKSTLAVQLEAQLHAAGFKTYLLDGDNIRAGLNKDLGFTDEARVENIRRIGEVSRLLLDAGVVVLSAFISPFHADREQVKNIVGAENYIEVFVDTPLEVCEQRDVKGLYKKARAGEVKNFTGIDSPYEAPVNADIVIPTDRLSVEEAIEELMEYILPKVTWTP
;
A
#
# COMPACT_ATOMS: atom_id res chain seq x y z
N MET A 1 -27.94 -14.20 13.33
CA MET A 1 -28.45 -12.85 13.01
C MET A 1 -27.44 -11.84 13.53
N ASN A 2 -26.91 -10.99 12.65
CA ASN A 2 -25.98 -9.96 13.09
C ASN A 2 -26.75 -8.83 13.76
N HIS A 3 -26.61 -8.66 15.07
CA HIS A 3 -27.18 -7.55 15.85
C HIS A 3 -26.33 -6.28 15.71
N ILE A 4 -25.89 -5.96 14.46
CA ILE A 4 -25.08 -4.77 14.17
C ILE A 4 -25.99 -3.71 13.54
N TYR A 5 -26.07 -2.55 14.18
CA TYR A 5 -26.87 -1.40 13.75
C TYR A 5 -25.93 -0.21 13.47
N PRO A 6 -25.51 0.00 12.19
CA PRO A 6 -24.61 1.10 11.83
C PRO A 6 -25.25 2.45 12.16
N ILE A 7 -24.49 3.34 12.78
CA ILE A 7 -24.91 4.71 13.07
C ILE A 7 -24.54 5.62 11.88
N LYS A 8 -25.48 6.43 11.41
CA LYS A 8 -25.18 7.48 10.43
C LYS A 8 -24.54 8.67 11.16
N THR A 9 -23.31 9.00 10.78
CA THR A 9 -22.63 10.19 11.30
C THR A 9 -23.20 11.47 10.65
N LYS A 10 -23.14 12.60 11.38
CA LYS A 10 -23.58 13.90 10.84
C LYS A 10 -22.48 14.57 10.00
N VAL A 11 -21.23 14.19 10.19
CA VAL A 11 -20.08 14.71 9.44
C VAL A 11 -19.71 13.71 8.35
N SER A 12 -19.75 14.14 7.09
CA SER A 12 -19.39 13.30 5.94
C SER A 12 -17.90 13.34 5.62
N LYS A 13 -17.43 12.37 4.81
CA LYS A 13 -16.07 12.36 4.23
C LYS A 13 -15.78 13.69 3.50
N GLN A 14 -16.71 14.15 2.64
CA GLN A 14 -16.55 15.40 1.87
C GLN A 14 -16.36 16.64 2.78
N GLN A 15 -17.08 16.71 3.90
CA GLN A 15 -16.88 17.81 4.87
C GLN A 15 -15.50 17.77 5.54
N ARG A 16 -14.96 16.57 5.80
CA ARG A 16 -13.62 16.40 6.34
C ARG A 16 -12.55 16.75 5.30
N GLU A 17 -12.73 16.32 4.05
CA GLU A 17 -11.87 16.65 2.93
C GLU A 17 -11.84 18.17 2.66
N ALA A 18 -13.00 18.83 2.66
CA ALA A 18 -13.11 20.28 2.50
C ALA A 18 -12.38 21.04 3.63
N LEU A 19 -12.54 20.57 4.89
CA LEU A 19 -11.84 21.14 6.05
C LEU A 19 -10.32 20.95 5.94
N ALA A 20 -9.88 19.77 5.48
CA ALA A 20 -8.49 19.43 5.31
C ALA A 20 -7.87 20.03 4.03
N LYS A 21 -8.68 20.56 3.11
CA LYS A 21 -8.30 21.05 1.77
C LYS A 21 -7.53 19.99 0.96
N GLN A 22 -7.96 18.74 1.04
CA GLN A 22 -7.38 17.62 0.32
C GLN A 22 -8.45 16.57 -0.05
N GLN A 23 -8.17 15.75 -1.05
CA GLN A 23 -8.95 14.57 -1.37
C GLN A 23 -8.27 13.34 -0.75
N ALA A 24 -9.00 12.58 0.04
CA ALA A 24 -8.49 11.37 0.65
C ALA A 24 -8.38 10.26 -0.40
N ARG A 25 -7.19 9.72 -0.59
CA ARG A 25 -6.86 8.61 -1.51
C ARG A 25 -6.03 7.57 -0.79
N LEU A 26 -6.21 6.31 -1.19
CA LEU A 26 -5.32 5.22 -0.82
C LEU A 26 -4.31 5.00 -1.95
N ILE A 27 -3.04 5.24 -1.66
CA ILE A 27 -1.92 4.96 -2.54
C ILE A 27 -1.36 3.60 -2.14
N TRP A 28 -1.64 2.58 -2.95
CA TRP A 28 -1.33 1.19 -2.65
C TRP A 28 -0.09 0.73 -3.40
N PHE A 29 1.05 0.65 -2.70
CA PHE A 29 2.29 0.10 -3.24
C PHE A 29 2.28 -1.43 -3.16
N THR A 30 2.41 -2.09 -4.31
CA THR A 30 2.61 -3.53 -4.43
C THR A 30 3.91 -3.85 -5.16
N GLY A 31 4.46 -5.04 -4.94
CA GLY A 31 5.73 -5.50 -5.53
C GLY A 31 6.44 -6.50 -4.63
N LEU A 32 7.50 -7.11 -5.14
CA LEU A 32 8.30 -8.12 -4.42
C LEU A 32 8.97 -7.57 -3.15
N SER A 33 9.35 -8.43 -2.23
CA SER A 33 10.25 -8.05 -1.12
C SER A 33 11.54 -7.45 -1.70
N GLY A 34 12.06 -6.37 -1.12
CA GLY A 34 13.27 -5.72 -1.64
C GLY A 34 13.06 -4.86 -2.90
N SER A 35 11.83 -4.74 -3.43
CA SER A 35 11.58 -3.90 -4.62
C SER A 35 11.69 -2.40 -4.38
N GLY A 36 11.70 -1.93 -3.12
CA GLY A 36 11.80 -0.50 -2.80
C GLY A 36 10.49 0.15 -2.32
N LYS A 37 9.39 -0.60 -2.17
CA LYS A 37 8.07 -0.07 -1.74
C LYS A 37 8.12 0.85 -0.53
N SER A 38 8.69 0.37 0.58
CA SER A 38 8.75 1.16 1.83
C SER A 38 9.58 2.42 1.66
N THR A 39 10.69 2.35 0.91
CA THR A 39 11.54 3.50 0.61
C THR A 39 10.75 4.57 -0.16
N LEU A 40 10.08 4.18 -1.24
CA LEU A 40 9.28 5.10 -2.04
C LEU A 40 8.08 5.65 -1.25
N ALA A 41 7.39 4.81 -0.49
CA ALA A 41 6.25 5.24 0.31
C ALA A 41 6.64 6.26 1.40
N VAL A 42 7.77 6.06 2.10
CA VAL A 42 8.30 6.99 3.09
C VAL A 42 8.69 8.32 2.45
N GLN A 43 9.39 8.30 1.31
CA GLN A 43 9.82 9.52 0.62
C GLN A 43 8.63 10.30 0.04
N LEU A 44 7.68 9.60 -0.57
CA LEU A 44 6.46 10.21 -1.08
C LEU A 44 5.62 10.83 0.05
N GLU A 45 5.47 10.12 1.18
CA GLU A 45 4.78 10.65 2.36
C GLU A 45 5.44 11.95 2.84
N ALA A 46 6.77 11.97 2.95
CA ALA A 46 7.51 13.15 3.38
C ALA A 46 7.26 14.35 2.46
N GLN A 47 7.26 14.15 1.13
CA GLN A 47 6.98 15.22 0.17
C GLN A 47 5.54 15.71 0.22
N LEU A 48 4.56 14.80 0.29
CA LEU A 48 3.15 15.17 0.45
C LEU A 48 2.92 15.93 1.76
N HIS A 49 3.54 15.48 2.86
CA HIS A 49 3.46 16.18 4.14
C HIS A 49 4.06 17.58 4.08
N ALA A 50 5.24 17.74 3.46
CA ALA A 50 5.87 19.04 3.24
C ALA A 50 5.00 19.96 2.35
N ALA A 51 4.22 19.40 1.43
CA ALA A 51 3.24 20.13 0.62
C ALA A 51 1.93 20.47 1.38
N GLY A 52 1.82 20.09 2.67
CA GLY A 52 0.71 20.44 3.55
C GLY A 52 -0.42 19.40 3.63
N PHE A 53 -0.25 18.21 3.06
CA PHE A 53 -1.24 17.15 3.14
C PHE A 53 -1.17 16.40 4.47
N LYS A 54 -2.33 15.99 5.00
CA LYS A 54 -2.43 15.05 6.11
C LYS A 54 -2.29 13.63 5.59
N THR A 55 -1.19 12.99 5.88
CA THR A 55 -0.83 11.67 5.40
C THR A 55 -0.76 10.65 6.53
N TYR A 56 -0.86 9.37 6.20
CA TYR A 56 -0.55 8.27 7.10
C TYR A 56 -0.01 7.07 6.34
N LEU A 57 1.16 6.57 6.78
CA LEU A 57 1.81 5.41 6.17
C LEU A 57 1.50 4.12 6.94
N LEU A 58 0.95 3.14 6.22
CA LEU A 58 0.75 1.77 6.67
C LEU A 58 1.83 0.88 6.04
N ASP A 59 2.90 0.61 6.79
CA ASP A 59 3.97 -0.29 6.37
C ASP A 59 3.77 -1.70 6.93
N GLY A 60 4.14 -2.73 6.15
CA GLY A 60 3.89 -4.12 6.48
C GLY A 60 4.51 -4.58 7.80
N ASP A 61 5.74 -4.19 8.10
CA ASP A 61 6.42 -4.59 9.32
C ASP A 61 5.81 -3.90 10.55
N ASN A 62 5.51 -2.60 10.45
CA ASN A 62 4.90 -1.83 11.54
C ASN A 62 3.51 -2.36 11.90
N ILE A 63 2.70 -2.68 10.89
CA ILE A 63 1.35 -3.22 11.09
C ILE A 63 1.39 -4.61 11.73
N ARG A 64 2.33 -5.47 11.30
CA ARG A 64 2.51 -6.80 11.90
C ARG A 64 3.07 -6.76 13.31
N ALA A 65 3.82 -5.73 13.68
CA ALA A 65 4.28 -5.54 15.05
C ALA A 65 3.14 -5.14 16.03
N GLY A 66 2.04 -4.58 15.51
CA GLY A 66 0.91 -4.07 16.31
C GLY A 66 -0.43 -4.70 15.93
N LEU A 67 -1.15 -4.06 15.01
CA LEU A 67 -2.53 -4.38 14.64
C LEU A 67 -2.73 -5.85 14.22
N ASN A 68 -1.78 -6.43 13.48
CA ASN A 68 -1.85 -7.76 12.93
C ASN A 68 -0.82 -8.74 13.55
N LYS A 69 -0.41 -8.50 14.80
CA LYS A 69 0.53 -9.35 15.53
C LYS A 69 0.06 -10.79 15.76
N ASP A 70 -1.24 -11.01 15.65
CA ASP A 70 -1.91 -12.31 15.76
C ASP A 70 -1.83 -13.13 14.46
N LEU A 71 -1.43 -12.52 13.33
CA LEU A 71 -1.38 -13.17 12.03
C LEU A 71 0.01 -13.69 11.70
N GLY A 72 0.07 -14.95 11.23
CA GLY A 72 1.27 -15.58 10.68
C GLY A 72 1.52 -15.22 9.21
N PHE A 73 2.16 -16.15 8.47
CA PHE A 73 2.54 -16.00 7.07
C PHE A 73 1.93 -17.07 6.15
N THR A 74 0.91 -17.80 6.61
CA THR A 74 0.11 -18.68 5.73
C THR A 74 -0.67 -17.82 4.72
N ASP A 75 -1.17 -18.45 3.66
CA ASP A 75 -1.92 -17.72 2.64
C ASP A 75 -3.19 -17.10 3.23
N GLU A 76 -3.92 -17.81 4.10
CA GLU A 76 -5.10 -17.29 4.79
C GLU A 76 -4.76 -16.10 5.68
N ALA A 77 -3.64 -16.16 6.42
CA ALA A 77 -3.18 -15.07 7.26
C ALA A 77 -2.76 -13.85 6.43
N ARG A 78 -2.22 -14.04 5.22
CA ARG A 78 -1.90 -12.96 4.28
C ARG A 78 -3.15 -12.29 3.74
N VAL A 79 -4.14 -13.07 3.30
CA VAL A 79 -5.45 -12.57 2.84
C VAL A 79 -6.11 -11.73 3.95
N GLU A 80 -6.17 -12.27 5.18
CA GLU A 80 -6.75 -11.54 6.32
C GLU A 80 -5.95 -10.28 6.67
N ASN A 81 -4.61 -10.32 6.57
CA ASN A 81 -3.78 -9.14 6.76
C ASN A 81 -4.17 -8.03 5.76
N ILE A 82 -4.27 -8.34 4.48
CA ILE A 82 -4.63 -7.37 3.43
C ILE A 82 -6.06 -6.86 3.64
N ARG A 83 -7.01 -7.73 3.98
CA ARG A 83 -8.38 -7.32 4.30
C ARG A 83 -8.43 -6.31 5.45
N ARG A 84 -7.72 -6.59 6.57
CA ARG A 84 -7.66 -5.65 7.73
C ARG A 84 -7.07 -4.31 7.33
N ILE A 85 -6.02 -4.29 6.49
CA ILE A 85 -5.42 -3.04 5.99
C ILE A 85 -6.42 -2.26 5.14
N GLY A 86 -7.19 -2.94 4.28
CA GLY A 86 -8.27 -2.33 3.51
C GLY A 86 -9.31 -1.62 4.41
N GLU A 87 -9.76 -2.29 5.49
CA GLU A 87 -10.71 -1.70 6.43
C GLU A 87 -10.13 -0.50 7.21
N VAL A 88 -8.88 -0.59 7.67
CA VAL A 88 -8.21 0.54 8.33
C VAL A 88 -8.04 1.71 7.36
N SER A 89 -7.62 1.42 6.12
CA SER A 89 -7.51 2.44 5.08
C SER A 89 -8.85 3.14 4.84
N ARG A 90 -9.96 2.39 4.74
CA ARG A 90 -11.30 2.95 4.58
C ARG A 90 -11.67 3.92 5.72
N LEU A 91 -11.35 3.58 6.96
CA LEU A 91 -11.59 4.47 8.11
C LEU A 91 -10.76 5.74 8.05
N LEU A 92 -9.48 5.65 7.66
CA LEU A 92 -8.59 6.81 7.50
C LEU A 92 -9.03 7.70 6.32
N LEU A 93 -9.47 7.10 5.20
CA LEU A 93 -10.05 7.83 4.07
C LEU A 93 -11.32 8.58 4.48
N ASP A 94 -12.22 7.94 5.26
CA ASP A 94 -13.41 8.61 5.80
C ASP A 94 -13.02 9.78 6.73
N ALA A 95 -11.91 9.67 7.45
CA ALA A 95 -11.35 10.76 8.26
C ALA A 95 -10.74 11.90 7.42
N GLY A 96 -10.65 11.77 6.08
CA GLY A 96 -10.09 12.77 5.18
C GLY A 96 -8.56 12.70 5.05
N VAL A 97 -7.94 11.58 5.38
CA VAL A 97 -6.48 11.39 5.35
C VAL A 97 -6.05 10.75 4.04
N VAL A 98 -4.94 11.19 3.47
CA VAL A 98 -4.24 10.50 2.37
C VAL A 98 -3.45 9.35 2.97
N VAL A 99 -3.77 8.12 2.53
CA VAL A 99 -3.16 6.89 3.07
C VAL A 99 -2.17 6.32 2.07
N LEU A 100 -0.97 6.02 2.52
CA LEU A 100 0.02 5.25 1.77
C LEU A 100 0.12 3.86 2.38
N SER A 101 0.12 2.81 1.57
CA SER A 101 0.20 1.42 2.04
C SER A 101 1.29 0.68 1.30
N ALA A 102 2.28 0.12 2.00
CA ALA A 102 3.42 -0.60 1.43
C ALA A 102 3.38 -2.08 1.83
N PHE A 103 2.78 -2.91 0.98
CA PHE A 103 2.64 -4.35 1.19
C PHE A 103 3.01 -5.13 -0.08
N ILE A 104 3.49 -6.38 0.05
CA ILE A 104 3.72 -7.25 -1.11
C ILE A 104 2.40 -7.46 -1.85
N SER A 105 1.30 -7.78 -1.13
CA SER A 105 -0.04 -8.05 -1.68
C SER A 105 0.00 -8.86 -2.98
N PRO A 106 0.44 -10.14 -2.90
CA PRO A 106 0.86 -10.88 -4.08
C PRO A 106 -0.28 -11.29 -5.01
N PHE A 107 -1.53 -11.34 -4.53
CA PHE A 107 -2.66 -11.85 -5.28
C PHE A 107 -3.55 -10.72 -5.82
N HIS A 108 -3.98 -10.84 -7.08
CA HIS A 108 -4.93 -9.91 -7.69
C HIS A 108 -6.23 -9.78 -6.88
N ALA A 109 -6.76 -10.93 -6.45
CA ALA A 109 -8.01 -10.98 -5.69
C ALA A 109 -7.95 -10.14 -4.41
N ASP A 110 -6.82 -10.15 -3.71
CA ASP A 110 -6.65 -9.38 -2.47
C ASP A 110 -6.61 -7.88 -2.75
N ARG A 111 -5.91 -7.46 -3.81
CA ARG A 111 -5.84 -6.04 -4.22
C ARG A 111 -7.20 -5.53 -4.69
N GLU A 112 -7.93 -6.33 -5.49
CA GLU A 112 -9.30 -6.01 -5.87
C GLU A 112 -10.26 -5.96 -4.67
N GLN A 113 -10.08 -6.82 -3.68
CA GLN A 113 -10.85 -6.75 -2.44
C GLN A 113 -10.63 -5.41 -1.72
N VAL A 114 -9.39 -4.95 -1.60
CA VAL A 114 -9.08 -3.64 -1.00
C VAL A 114 -9.72 -2.52 -1.80
N LYS A 115 -9.59 -2.54 -3.13
CA LYS A 115 -10.19 -1.56 -4.03
C LYS A 115 -11.72 -1.48 -3.84
N ASN A 116 -12.38 -2.63 -3.70
CA ASN A 116 -13.81 -2.69 -3.41
C ASN A 116 -14.18 -2.16 -2.01
N ILE A 117 -13.33 -2.41 -0.98
CA ILE A 117 -13.53 -1.89 0.38
C ILE A 117 -13.47 -0.37 0.43
N VAL A 118 -12.50 0.24 -0.26
CA VAL A 118 -12.26 1.69 -0.19
C VAL A 118 -13.02 2.49 -1.25
N GLY A 119 -13.54 1.82 -2.29
CA GLY A 119 -14.11 2.42 -3.50
C GLY A 119 -13.04 2.67 -4.56
N ALA A 120 -13.35 2.28 -5.80
CA ALA A 120 -12.39 2.34 -6.91
C ALA A 120 -11.85 3.75 -7.15
N GLU A 121 -12.69 4.77 -6.97
CA GLU A 121 -12.34 6.18 -7.12
C GLU A 121 -11.32 6.67 -6.09
N ASN A 122 -11.19 5.98 -4.96
CA ASN A 122 -10.27 6.33 -3.87
C ASN A 122 -8.95 5.55 -3.93
N TYR A 123 -8.83 4.57 -4.84
CA TYR A 123 -7.71 3.64 -4.90
C TYR A 123 -6.75 4.02 -6.04
N ILE A 124 -5.46 4.08 -5.73
CA ILE A 124 -4.37 4.31 -6.70
C ILE A 124 -3.37 3.17 -6.52
N GLU A 125 -3.24 2.28 -7.51
CA GLU A 125 -2.29 1.17 -7.47
C GLU A 125 -0.93 1.58 -8.03
N VAL A 126 0.09 1.51 -7.19
CA VAL A 126 1.50 1.73 -7.56
C VAL A 126 2.19 0.37 -7.64
N PHE A 127 2.53 -0.06 -8.83
CA PHE A 127 3.35 -1.25 -9.03
C PHE A 127 4.83 -0.89 -9.00
N VAL A 128 5.52 -1.32 -7.94
CA VAL A 128 6.98 -1.18 -7.82
C VAL A 128 7.62 -2.37 -8.54
N ASP A 129 7.81 -2.20 -9.85
CA ASP A 129 8.30 -3.22 -10.76
C ASP A 129 9.83 -3.33 -10.65
N THR A 130 10.26 -4.44 -10.11
CA THR A 130 11.68 -4.74 -9.91
C THR A 130 11.89 -6.21 -10.22
N PRO A 131 12.80 -6.57 -11.13
CA PRO A 131 13.13 -7.96 -11.41
C PRO A 131 13.51 -8.72 -10.15
N LEU A 132 13.11 -10.00 -10.08
CA LEU A 132 13.38 -10.86 -8.92
C LEU A 132 14.87 -10.92 -8.58
N GLU A 133 15.71 -11.03 -9.60
CA GLU A 133 17.16 -11.11 -9.46
C GLU A 133 17.73 -9.85 -8.80
N VAL A 134 17.18 -8.68 -9.11
CA VAL A 134 17.57 -7.40 -8.49
C VAL A 134 17.10 -7.35 -7.04
N CYS A 135 15.89 -7.83 -6.75
CA CYS A 135 15.39 -7.94 -5.37
C CYS A 135 16.25 -8.89 -4.52
N GLU A 136 16.65 -10.03 -5.09
CA GLU A 136 17.55 -11.00 -4.44
C GLU A 136 18.96 -10.41 -4.20
N GLN A 137 19.50 -9.65 -5.16
CA GLN A 137 20.80 -8.98 -4.98
C GLN A 137 20.75 -7.92 -3.87
N ARG A 138 19.66 -7.18 -3.77
CA ARG A 138 19.46 -6.19 -2.71
C ARG A 138 19.34 -6.84 -1.34
N ASP A 139 18.55 -7.88 -1.21
CA ASP A 139 18.22 -8.69 -0.02
C ASP A 139 18.47 -8.01 1.34
N VAL A 140 17.98 -6.78 1.49
CA VAL A 140 18.25 -5.86 2.62
C VAL A 140 18.00 -6.51 3.99
N LYS A 141 17.06 -7.47 4.04
CA LYS A 141 16.64 -8.18 5.27
C LYS A 141 17.24 -9.60 5.37
N GLY A 142 18.01 -10.06 4.40
CA GLY A 142 18.54 -11.42 4.32
C GLY A 142 17.47 -12.50 4.14
N LEU A 143 16.26 -12.12 3.71
CA LEU A 143 15.13 -13.04 3.61
C LEU A 143 15.21 -13.94 2.37
N TYR A 144 15.72 -13.43 1.25
CA TYR A 144 15.94 -14.25 0.04
C TYR A 144 16.95 -15.35 0.29
N LYS A 145 18.08 -15.02 0.93
CA LYS A 145 19.09 -16.01 1.33
C LYS A 145 18.49 -17.11 2.20
N LYS A 146 17.64 -16.77 3.17
CA LYS A 146 16.96 -17.73 4.03
C LYS A 146 15.93 -18.56 3.27
N ALA A 147 15.16 -17.95 2.35
CA ALA A 147 14.18 -18.65 1.53
C ALA A 147 14.88 -19.66 0.60
N ARG A 148 15.97 -19.28 -0.07
CA ARG A 148 16.78 -20.19 -0.90
C ARG A 148 17.41 -21.34 -0.10
N ALA A 149 17.75 -21.10 1.17
CA ALA A 149 18.23 -22.15 2.08
C ALA A 149 17.10 -23.05 2.65
N GLY A 150 15.83 -22.76 2.33
CA GLY A 150 14.65 -23.50 2.83
C GLY A 150 14.28 -23.20 4.29
N GLU A 151 14.91 -22.18 4.90
CA GLU A 151 14.63 -21.75 6.27
C GLU A 151 13.32 -20.93 6.38
N VAL A 152 12.93 -20.24 5.30
CA VAL A 152 11.67 -19.51 5.17
C VAL A 152 10.85 -20.14 4.06
N LYS A 153 9.65 -20.62 4.39
CA LYS A 153 8.70 -21.23 3.44
C LYS A 153 7.65 -20.20 3.00
N ASN A 154 7.03 -20.49 1.86
CA ASN A 154 5.97 -19.66 1.27
C ASN A 154 6.46 -18.22 1.00
N PHE A 155 7.71 -18.07 0.58
CA PHE A 155 8.28 -16.76 0.30
C PHE A 155 7.91 -16.29 -1.11
N THR A 156 7.23 -15.14 -1.20
CA THR A 156 6.75 -14.60 -2.47
C THR A 156 7.90 -14.34 -3.45
N GLY A 157 7.78 -14.89 -4.65
CA GLY A 157 8.80 -14.82 -5.70
C GLY A 157 9.79 -16.00 -5.70
N ILE A 158 9.80 -16.87 -4.66
CA ILE A 158 10.64 -18.06 -4.61
C ILE A 158 9.79 -19.34 -4.67
N ASP A 159 9.04 -19.65 -3.62
CA ASP A 159 8.17 -20.83 -3.51
C ASP A 159 6.68 -20.46 -3.38
N SER A 160 6.35 -19.18 -3.42
CA SER A 160 4.99 -18.63 -3.49
C SER A 160 4.90 -17.63 -4.64
N PRO A 161 3.78 -17.59 -5.40
CA PRO A 161 3.65 -16.73 -6.56
C PRO A 161 3.51 -15.24 -6.18
N TYR A 162 3.86 -14.39 -7.15
CA TYR A 162 3.48 -12.98 -7.19
C TYR A 162 2.76 -12.71 -8.51
N GLU A 163 1.53 -12.26 -8.41
CA GLU A 163 0.70 -11.88 -9.56
C GLU A 163 0.87 -10.37 -9.82
N ALA A 164 1.77 -10.02 -10.76
CA ALA A 164 2.00 -8.63 -11.12
C ALA A 164 0.70 -7.95 -11.59
N PRO A 165 0.44 -6.68 -11.22
CA PRO A 165 -0.71 -5.94 -11.72
C PRO A 165 -0.70 -5.86 -13.26
N VAL A 166 -1.85 -6.10 -13.89
CA VAL A 166 -2.00 -5.96 -15.35
C VAL A 166 -2.26 -4.50 -15.75
N ASN A 167 -2.99 -3.77 -14.90
CA ASN A 167 -3.43 -2.40 -15.17
C ASN A 167 -3.21 -1.53 -13.91
N ALA A 168 -1.97 -1.49 -13.40
CA ALA A 168 -1.63 -0.55 -12.32
C ALA A 168 -1.82 0.90 -12.80
N ASP A 169 -2.22 1.78 -11.90
CA ASP A 169 -2.37 3.21 -12.22
C ASP A 169 -1.03 3.87 -12.55
N ILE A 170 0.04 3.41 -11.92
CA ILE A 170 1.43 3.81 -12.22
C ILE A 170 2.38 2.63 -11.98
N VAL A 171 3.40 2.50 -12.83
CA VAL A 171 4.45 1.48 -12.74
C VAL A 171 5.79 2.16 -12.54
N ILE A 172 6.52 1.79 -11.49
CA ILE A 172 7.83 2.37 -11.14
C ILE A 172 8.91 1.28 -11.24
N PRO A 173 9.75 1.29 -12.30
CA PRO A 173 10.83 0.33 -12.48
C PRO A 173 12.08 0.74 -11.69
N THR A 174 12.20 0.29 -10.43
CA THR A 174 13.28 0.72 -9.52
C THR A 174 14.66 0.11 -9.82
N ASP A 175 14.77 -0.72 -10.83
CA ASP A 175 16.06 -1.17 -11.40
C ASP A 175 16.64 -0.15 -12.38
N ARG A 176 15.84 0.81 -12.85
CA ARG A 176 16.20 1.80 -13.88
C ARG A 176 16.12 3.25 -13.39
N LEU A 177 15.30 3.50 -12.37
CA LEU A 177 15.11 4.83 -11.81
C LEU A 177 15.84 4.96 -10.47
N SER A 178 16.45 6.10 -10.23
CA SER A 178 16.83 6.52 -8.89
C SER A 178 15.61 6.74 -8.02
N VAL A 179 15.81 6.85 -6.70
CA VAL A 179 14.71 7.15 -5.78
C VAL A 179 14.11 8.53 -6.08
N GLU A 180 14.95 9.50 -6.38
CA GLU A 180 14.58 10.88 -6.71
C GLU A 180 13.68 10.93 -7.96
N GLU A 181 14.11 10.31 -9.07
CA GLU A 181 13.33 10.22 -10.31
C GLU A 181 11.99 9.51 -10.09
N ALA A 182 11.99 8.39 -9.36
CA ALA A 182 10.77 7.65 -9.03
C ALA A 182 9.78 8.50 -8.21
N ILE A 183 10.28 9.33 -7.29
CA ILE A 183 9.44 10.23 -6.48
C ILE A 183 8.90 11.39 -7.32
N GLU A 184 9.67 11.92 -8.26
CA GLU A 184 9.20 12.94 -9.20
C GLU A 184 8.02 12.41 -10.01
N GLU A 185 8.13 11.21 -10.62
CA GLU A 185 7.03 10.57 -11.35
C GLU A 185 5.80 10.33 -10.46
N LEU A 186 6.01 9.84 -9.23
CA LEU A 186 4.93 9.62 -8.28
C LEU A 186 4.22 10.92 -7.88
N MET A 187 4.97 11.97 -7.61
CA MET A 187 4.40 13.29 -7.26
C MET A 187 3.62 13.88 -8.42
N GLU A 188 4.14 13.83 -9.65
CA GLU A 188 3.44 14.32 -10.84
C GLU A 188 2.08 13.62 -11.01
N TYR A 189 2.02 12.30 -10.81
CA TYR A 189 0.81 11.53 -10.95
C TYR A 189 -0.18 11.69 -9.80
N ILE A 190 0.31 11.73 -8.55
CA ILE A 190 -0.52 11.66 -7.33
C ILE A 190 -0.99 13.03 -6.87
N LEU A 191 -0.16 14.07 -6.94
CA LEU A 191 -0.47 15.40 -6.42
C LEU A 191 -1.80 15.96 -6.95
N PRO A 192 -2.12 15.89 -8.26
CA PRO A 192 -3.40 16.37 -8.77
C PRO A 192 -4.61 15.59 -8.22
N LYS A 193 -4.42 14.29 -7.85
CA LYS A 193 -5.49 13.41 -7.37
C LYS A 193 -5.80 13.58 -5.89
N VAL A 194 -4.87 14.11 -5.11
CA VAL A 194 -5.04 14.39 -3.67
C VAL A 194 -5.32 15.85 -3.38
N THR A 195 -5.10 16.74 -4.36
CA THR A 195 -5.40 18.17 -4.24
C THR A 195 -6.91 18.39 -4.22
N TRP A 196 -7.36 19.21 -3.27
CA TRP A 196 -8.76 19.58 -3.15
C TRP A 196 -9.24 20.39 -4.35
N THR A 197 -10.34 19.93 -4.94
CA THR A 197 -11.11 20.70 -5.95
C THR A 197 -12.50 20.92 -5.38
N PRO A 198 -12.95 22.20 -5.24
CA PRO A 198 -14.27 22.52 -4.70
C PRO A 198 -15.42 21.93 -5.48
#